data_55a9e461eab383b2c398d179186c666f
#
_entry.id   55a9e461eab383b2c398d179186c666f
#
_cell.length_a   1.000
_cell.length_b   1.000
_cell.length_c   1.000
_cell.angle_alpha   90.00
_cell.angle_beta   90.00
_cell.angle_gamma   90.00
#
_symmetry.space_group_name_H-M   'P 1'
#
loop_
_entity.id
_entity.type
_entity.pdbx_description
1 polymer ?
#
loop_
_entity_poly.entity_id
_entity_poly.type
_entity_poly.pdbx_seq_one_letter_code
_entity_poly.pdbx_strand_id
1 'polypeptide(L)'
;MSGASKPPAKPASAPRATAGDDVDHDASKQGAGDDESSGGASSYLVPGLERGLRILAEFSAREPVLGAPELSKRIGIPRTTTFRLLQTLEALGFLERVNGDRYFRLGVGVLRLGFEYLNSLELTDLGTPVLERLRDAAGLSTHLLIRDQRDVVFVAKAQSNTSMFGSVKVHVGTRLPAHATVHGHVLMGDLTRDALRQLYPEKRLEQFTERTPGTVDELYERVRHYARLGYAVSEAAFESGISAVTAPVRDHSGAIVAAITATVPRSEIGEAGEKERLVEAVCGAAVDLSQRLNYRPLESDPTFAHARHRVAMF
;
A
#
# COMPACT_ATOMS: atom_id res chain seq x y z
N MET A 1 -60.87 31.13 11.42
CA MET A 1 -60.32 32.47 11.58
C MET A 1 -58.83 32.37 11.21
N SER A 2 -58.54 32.54 10.01
CA SER A 2 -58.29 33.72 9.19
C SER A 2 -57.04 34.49 9.59
N GLY A 3 -56.09 34.56 8.65
CA GLY A 3 -54.94 35.46 8.63
C GLY A 3 -53.77 34.84 7.92
N ALA A 4 -53.71 34.77 6.76
CA ALA A 4 -53.24 35.37 5.51
C ALA A 4 -51.77 35.83 5.57
N SER A 5 -50.99 35.13 4.78
CA SER A 5 -49.61 35.36 4.35
C SER A 5 -49.47 36.53 3.36
N LYS A 6 -48.32 37.16 3.36
CA LYS A 6 -47.87 37.97 2.24
C LYS A 6 -46.37 37.75 1.96
N PRO A 7 -45.98 37.60 0.70
CA PRO A 7 -44.60 37.24 0.31
C PRO A 7 -43.74 38.46 0.02
N PRO A 8 -42.43 38.26 -0.21
CA PRO A 8 -41.41 39.30 -0.28
C PRO A 8 -41.22 39.89 -1.69
N ALA A 9 -40.72 41.10 -1.70
CA ALA A 9 -40.41 41.86 -2.91
C ALA A 9 -38.97 41.61 -3.40
N LYS A 10 -38.81 41.63 -4.70
CA LYS A 10 -37.60 41.52 -5.51
C LYS A 10 -37.16 42.93 -5.97
N PRO A 11 -36.03 43.07 -6.66
CA PRO A 11 -34.95 44.01 -6.39
C PRO A 11 -34.88 45.19 -7.39
N ALA A 12 -33.99 46.13 -7.16
CA ALA A 12 -33.66 47.18 -8.14
C ALA A 12 -32.17 47.20 -8.40
N SER A 13 -31.85 46.96 -9.59
CA SER A 13 -31.02 47.47 -10.68
C SER A 13 -29.90 48.49 -10.38
N ALA A 14 -28.79 48.19 -11.04
CA ALA A 14 -27.58 48.99 -11.22
C ALA A 14 -27.80 50.33 -11.97
N PRO A 15 -26.82 51.20 -11.98
CA PRO A 15 -26.43 51.81 -13.23
C PRO A 15 -24.92 51.73 -13.60
N ARG A 16 -24.75 52.00 -14.86
CA ARG A 16 -23.69 51.80 -15.80
C ARG A 16 -22.82 53.04 -15.98
N ALA A 17 -21.55 52.82 -16.29
CA ALA A 17 -20.63 53.52 -17.20
C ALA A 17 -20.22 54.97 -16.91
N THR A 18 -18.92 55.21 -17.03
CA THR A 18 -18.35 55.97 -18.18
C THR A 18 -16.83 55.86 -18.21
N ALA A 19 -16.33 55.90 -19.42
CA ALA A 19 -14.97 55.78 -19.92
C ALA A 19 -14.17 57.13 -19.83
N GLY A 20 -12.91 57.06 -20.15
CA GLY A 20 -11.97 58.14 -20.47
C GLY A 20 -10.57 57.67 -20.08
N ASP A 21 -9.82 57.28 -20.96
CA ASP A 21 -8.91 57.74 -22.00
C ASP A 21 -7.56 58.25 -21.47
N ASP A 22 -6.56 57.64 -22.08
CA ASP A 22 -5.30 58.14 -22.64
C ASP A 22 -4.11 58.47 -21.73
N VAL A 23 -3.01 58.00 -22.04
CA VAL A 23 -1.89 58.20 -22.97
C VAL A 23 -0.52 57.87 -22.31
N ASP A 24 0.20 57.00 -22.97
CA ASP A 24 1.57 56.98 -23.48
C ASP A 24 2.85 57.01 -22.61
N HIS A 25 3.73 56.20 -23.17
CA HIS A 25 5.21 56.26 -23.26
C HIS A 25 6.03 55.69 -22.08
N ASP A 26 7.03 54.95 -22.27
CA ASP A 26 7.91 54.43 -23.35
C ASP A 26 9.05 53.60 -22.72
N ALA A 27 9.59 52.76 -23.54
CA ALA A 27 10.98 52.30 -23.63
C ALA A 27 11.56 51.24 -22.68
N SER A 28 11.59 50.06 -23.26
CA SER A 28 12.80 49.25 -23.52
C SER A 28 13.79 48.93 -22.41
N LYS A 29 14.00 47.63 -22.16
CA LYS A 29 15.26 46.97 -22.51
C LYS A 29 15.15 45.43 -22.44
N GLN A 30 15.68 44.86 -23.49
CA GLN A 30 15.94 43.45 -23.75
C GLN A 30 16.84 42.82 -22.69
N GLY A 31 16.63 41.53 -22.46
CA GLY A 31 17.56 40.63 -21.80
C GLY A 31 17.04 39.24 -21.90
N ALA A 32 17.39 38.55 -22.97
CA ALA A 32 17.14 37.14 -23.21
C ALA A 32 17.91 36.28 -22.19
N GLY A 33 17.33 35.15 -21.84
CA GLY A 33 17.96 34.11 -21.05
C GLY A 33 17.00 32.93 -20.92
N ASP A 34 16.97 32.09 -21.97
CA ASP A 34 16.32 30.78 -21.97
C ASP A 34 16.88 29.93 -20.84
N ASP A 35 16.01 29.43 -19.96
CA ASP A 35 16.23 28.22 -19.19
C ASP A 35 14.88 27.56 -18.94
N GLU A 36 14.27 27.06 -20.03
CA GLU A 36 13.20 26.06 -19.97
C GLU A 36 13.82 24.67 -19.93
N SER A 37 13.91 24.07 -18.78
CA SER A 37 13.73 22.59 -18.64
C SER A 37 13.98 22.15 -17.21
N SER A 38 12.93 22.02 -16.40
CA SER A 38 12.77 21.01 -15.30
C SER A 38 11.65 21.38 -14.30
N GLY A 39 10.51 21.93 -14.72
CA GLY A 39 9.47 22.41 -13.81
C GLY A 39 8.05 21.83 -13.99
N GLY A 40 7.84 20.76 -14.78
CA GLY A 40 6.49 20.36 -15.21
C GLY A 40 5.61 19.64 -14.17
N ALA A 41 6.15 18.96 -13.17
CA ALA A 41 5.37 18.16 -12.22
C ALA A 41 5.08 18.87 -10.89
N SER A 42 5.86 19.89 -10.53
CA SER A 42 5.74 20.60 -9.23
C SER A 42 4.66 21.67 -9.21
N SER A 43 4.19 22.15 -10.38
CA SER A 43 3.25 23.28 -10.50
C SER A 43 1.82 22.96 -10.07
N TYR A 44 1.42 21.69 -10.05
CA TYR A 44 0.05 21.29 -9.72
C TYR A 44 -0.13 20.79 -8.28
N LEU A 45 0.95 20.68 -7.52
CA LEU A 45 0.86 20.23 -6.12
C LEU A 45 0.35 21.38 -5.24
N VAL A 46 -0.64 21.08 -4.37
CA VAL A 46 -1.10 21.99 -3.34
C VAL A 46 -0.25 21.79 -2.08
N PRO A 47 0.68 22.74 -1.76
CA PRO A 47 1.66 22.49 -0.70
C PRO A 47 1.07 22.23 0.68
N GLY A 48 -0.10 22.83 0.98
CA GLY A 48 -0.79 22.62 2.25
C GLY A 48 -1.32 21.19 2.38
N LEU A 49 -1.90 20.65 1.31
CA LEU A 49 -2.42 19.27 1.28
C LEU A 49 -1.28 18.25 1.36
N GLU A 50 -0.24 18.43 0.56
CA GLU A 50 0.95 17.55 0.59
C GLU A 50 1.54 17.47 2.00
N ARG A 51 1.78 18.61 2.63
CA ARG A 51 2.37 18.68 3.98
C ARG A 51 1.45 18.06 5.03
N GLY A 52 0.13 18.26 4.93
CA GLY A 52 -0.85 17.63 5.80
C GLY A 52 -0.83 16.11 5.73
N LEU A 53 -0.79 15.55 4.52
CA LEU A 53 -0.69 14.10 4.30
C LEU A 53 0.66 13.54 4.79
N ARG A 54 1.77 14.26 4.58
CA ARG A 54 3.08 13.88 5.12
C ARG A 54 3.09 13.86 6.64
N ILE A 55 2.42 14.80 7.32
CA ILE A 55 2.26 14.78 8.77
C ILE A 55 1.58 13.48 9.23
N LEU A 56 0.49 13.06 8.59
CA LEU A 56 -0.20 11.82 8.94
C LEU A 56 0.68 10.58 8.74
N ALA A 57 1.54 10.59 7.73
CA ALA A 57 2.44 9.47 7.41
C ALA A 57 3.60 9.31 8.41
N GLU A 58 3.91 10.32 9.24
CA GLU A 58 4.96 10.22 10.26
C GLU A 58 4.59 9.33 11.46
N PHE A 59 3.29 9.13 11.69
CA PHE A 59 2.81 8.30 12.79
C PHE A 59 2.91 6.81 12.43
N SER A 60 3.43 6.03 13.35
CA SER A 60 3.58 4.58 13.17
C SER A 60 3.24 3.83 14.46
N ALA A 61 3.14 2.49 14.36
CA ALA A 61 2.93 1.64 15.54
C ALA A 61 4.10 1.72 16.54
N ARG A 62 5.31 2.08 16.08
CA ARG A 62 6.48 2.27 16.93
C ARG A 62 6.51 3.66 17.57
N GLU A 63 5.99 4.65 16.86
CA GLU A 63 5.92 6.05 17.29
C GLU A 63 4.47 6.57 17.11
N PRO A 64 3.55 6.11 17.96
CA PRO A 64 2.13 6.45 17.84
C PRO A 64 1.79 7.88 18.30
N VAL A 65 2.70 8.53 19.02
CA VAL A 65 2.51 9.85 19.62
C VAL A 65 3.70 10.75 19.30
N LEU A 66 3.45 11.87 18.61
CA LEU A 66 4.48 12.82 18.19
C LEU A 66 4.10 14.25 18.59
N GLY A 67 5.10 15.06 18.91
CA GLY A 67 4.95 16.48 19.22
C GLY A 67 5.11 17.38 18.00
N ALA A 68 4.47 18.56 18.00
CA ALA A 68 4.57 19.55 16.92
C ALA A 68 6.04 19.97 16.59
N PRO A 69 6.96 20.14 17.56
CA PRO A 69 8.35 20.45 17.26
C PRO A 69 9.07 19.34 16.49
N GLU A 70 8.80 18.09 16.84
CA GLU A 70 9.38 16.92 16.16
C GLU A 70 8.87 16.78 14.73
N LEU A 71 7.56 16.90 14.54
CA LEU A 71 6.93 16.88 13.21
C LEU A 71 7.46 18.01 12.31
N SER A 72 7.61 19.22 12.87
CA SER A 72 8.22 20.36 12.16
C SER A 72 9.61 20.04 11.64
N LYS A 73 10.43 19.39 12.47
CA LYS A 73 11.81 19.01 12.13
C LYS A 73 11.85 17.91 11.05
N ARG A 74 11.05 16.86 11.19
CA ARG A 74 11.00 15.71 10.26
C ARG A 74 10.55 16.13 8.86
N ILE A 75 9.52 16.96 8.79
CA ILE A 75 8.94 17.39 7.50
C ILE A 75 9.69 18.59 6.90
N GLY A 76 10.52 19.28 7.69
CA GLY A 76 11.31 20.43 7.23
C GLY A 76 10.47 21.70 6.99
N ILE A 77 9.40 21.92 7.76
CA ILE A 77 8.51 23.09 7.63
C ILE A 77 8.49 23.94 8.91
N PRO A 78 8.20 25.26 8.81
CA PRO A 78 8.14 26.13 9.97
C PRO A 78 7.13 25.68 11.04
N ARG A 79 7.45 25.85 12.32
CA ARG A 79 6.58 25.45 13.46
C ARG A 79 5.17 26.06 13.38
N THR A 80 5.05 27.29 12.94
CA THR A 80 3.75 27.97 12.78
C THR A 80 2.90 27.28 11.73
N THR A 81 3.48 26.89 10.60
CA THR A 81 2.79 26.14 9.53
C THR A 81 2.42 24.74 10.01
N THR A 82 3.35 24.04 10.70
CA THR A 82 3.06 22.73 11.29
C THR A 82 1.89 22.81 12.24
N PHE A 83 1.87 23.79 13.14
CA PHE A 83 0.78 23.94 14.12
C PHE A 83 -0.57 24.17 13.45
N ARG A 84 -0.64 25.01 12.42
CA ARG A 84 -1.88 25.23 11.65
C ARG A 84 -2.38 23.96 10.95
N LEU A 85 -1.46 23.18 10.39
CA LEU A 85 -1.82 21.88 9.76
C LEU A 85 -2.33 20.89 10.81
N LEU A 86 -1.66 20.79 11.97
CA LEU A 86 -2.09 19.93 13.07
C LEU A 86 -3.47 20.30 13.59
N GLN A 87 -3.77 21.60 13.77
CA GLN A 87 -5.10 22.06 14.13
C GLN A 87 -6.16 21.71 13.08
N THR A 88 -5.83 21.85 11.80
CA THR A 88 -6.75 21.47 10.71
C THR A 88 -7.02 19.98 10.72
N LEU A 89 -5.98 19.14 10.83
CA LEU A 89 -6.11 17.68 10.87
C LEU A 89 -6.88 17.21 12.12
N GLU A 90 -6.70 17.90 13.26
CA GLU A 90 -7.45 17.67 14.49
C GLU A 90 -8.93 18.04 14.30
N ALA A 91 -9.23 19.23 13.77
CA ALA A 91 -10.60 19.67 13.51
C ALA A 91 -11.36 18.74 12.54
N LEU A 92 -10.64 18.08 11.62
CA LEU A 92 -11.17 17.07 10.69
C LEU A 92 -11.22 15.66 11.29
N GLY A 93 -10.74 15.46 12.52
CA GLY A 93 -10.73 14.17 13.22
C GLY A 93 -9.65 13.20 12.76
N PHE A 94 -8.66 13.64 11.95
CA PHE A 94 -7.52 12.82 11.53
C PHE A 94 -6.44 12.75 12.60
N LEU A 95 -6.37 13.72 13.49
CA LEU A 95 -5.49 13.73 14.67
C LEU A 95 -6.29 13.96 15.94
N GLU A 96 -5.78 13.47 17.06
CA GLU A 96 -6.26 13.70 18.40
C GLU A 96 -5.13 14.19 19.28
N ARG A 97 -5.42 15.13 20.21
CA ARG A 97 -4.45 15.56 21.22
C ARG A 97 -4.37 14.57 22.37
N VAL A 98 -3.16 14.42 22.88
CA VAL A 98 -2.87 13.60 24.05
C VAL A 98 -1.89 14.33 24.99
N ASN A 99 -1.84 13.90 26.24
CA ASN A 99 -0.86 14.38 27.24
C ASN A 99 -0.82 15.91 27.40
N GLY A 100 -1.96 16.55 27.66
CA GLY A 100 -2.02 17.98 27.96
C GLY A 100 -1.76 18.89 26.77
N ASP A 101 -2.32 18.56 25.62
CA ASP A 101 -2.37 19.38 24.40
C ASP A 101 -1.04 19.59 23.63
N ARG A 102 0.04 18.93 24.04
CA ARG A 102 1.36 19.11 23.41
C ARG A 102 1.71 18.06 22.38
N TYR A 103 1.04 16.91 22.42
CA TYR A 103 1.30 15.76 21.58
C TYR A 103 0.04 15.37 20.79
N PHE A 104 0.25 14.70 19.67
CA PHE A 104 -0.79 14.26 18.77
C PHE A 104 -0.65 12.76 18.51
N ARG A 105 -1.75 12.10 18.23
CA ARG A 105 -1.85 10.74 17.68
C ARG A 105 -2.82 10.71 16.53
N LEU A 106 -2.81 9.63 15.75
CA LEU A 106 -3.83 9.43 14.71
C LEU A 106 -5.22 9.33 15.35
N GLY A 107 -6.16 10.07 14.79
CA GLY A 107 -7.57 10.04 15.15
C GLY A 107 -8.36 9.03 14.32
N VAL A 108 -9.58 8.74 14.75
CA VAL A 108 -10.51 7.80 14.09
C VAL A 108 -10.82 8.17 12.63
N GLY A 109 -10.69 9.45 12.25
CA GLY A 109 -10.89 9.90 10.87
C GLY A 109 -9.99 9.19 9.85
N VAL A 110 -8.79 8.75 10.26
CA VAL A 110 -7.88 7.98 9.40
C VAL A 110 -8.45 6.61 9.06
N LEU A 111 -9.10 5.94 10.05
CA LEU A 111 -9.70 4.62 9.84
C LEU A 111 -10.82 4.67 8.79
N ARG A 112 -11.62 5.75 8.78
CA ARG A 112 -12.71 5.90 7.81
C ARG A 112 -12.19 5.83 6.38
N LEU A 113 -11.11 6.56 6.05
CA LEU A 113 -10.51 6.50 4.72
C LEU A 113 -9.91 5.12 4.42
N GLY A 114 -9.26 4.51 5.40
CA GLY A 114 -8.70 3.18 5.25
C GLY A 114 -9.77 2.10 5.04
N PHE A 115 -10.87 2.15 5.76
CA PHE A 115 -11.98 1.20 5.59
C PHE A 115 -12.72 1.41 4.27
N GLU A 116 -12.96 2.65 3.82
CA GLU A 116 -13.55 2.89 2.49
C GLU A 116 -12.68 2.31 1.38
N TYR A 117 -11.36 2.44 1.49
CA TYR A 117 -10.44 1.79 0.56
C TYR A 117 -10.55 0.27 0.62
N LEU A 118 -10.47 -0.33 1.82
CA LEU A 118 -10.56 -1.78 1.99
C LEU A 118 -11.92 -2.33 1.52
N ASN A 119 -13.01 -1.65 1.82
CA ASN A 119 -14.36 -2.03 1.38
C ASN A 119 -14.55 -1.88 -0.13
N SER A 120 -13.81 -0.98 -0.78
CA SER A 120 -13.81 -0.87 -2.23
C SER A 120 -13.04 -2.01 -2.93
N LEU A 121 -12.24 -2.76 -2.18
CA LEU A 121 -11.52 -3.92 -2.69
C LEU A 121 -12.40 -5.17 -2.59
N GLU A 122 -13.14 -5.48 -3.66
CA GLU A 122 -13.79 -6.79 -3.86
C GLU A 122 -12.83 -7.96 -3.51
N LEU A 123 -11.54 -7.72 -3.66
CA LEU A 123 -10.45 -8.62 -3.35
C LEU A 123 -10.44 -9.07 -1.87
N THR A 124 -10.70 -8.19 -0.90
CA THR A 124 -10.70 -8.55 0.54
C THR A 124 -11.93 -9.35 0.93
N ASP A 125 -13.09 -9.03 0.35
CA ASP A 125 -14.35 -9.74 0.59
C ASP A 125 -14.29 -11.16 0.05
N LEU A 126 -13.77 -11.32 -1.17
CA LEU A 126 -13.57 -12.64 -1.78
C LEU A 126 -12.41 -13.41 -1.13
N GLY A 127 -11.37 -12.69 -0.68
CA GLY A 127 -10.15 -13.28 -0.14
C GLY A 127 -10.29 -13.80 1.29
N THR A 128 -11.03 -13.11 2.16
CA THR A 128 -11.15 -13.48 3.57
C THR A 128 -11.64 -14.93 3.76
N PRO A 129 -12.71 -15.41 3.11
CA PRO A 129 -13.13 -16.81 3.23
C PRO A 129 -12.10 -17.81 2.71
N VAL A 130 -11.31 -17.43 1.71
CA VAL A 130 -10.21 -18.26 1.16
C VAL A 130 -9.10 -18.40 2.18
N LEU A 131 -8.70 -17.30 2.83
CA LEU A 131 -7.69 -17.30 3.89
C LEU A 131 -8.13 -18.16 5.10
N GLU A 132 -9.39 -18.06 5.49
CA GLU A 132 -9.93 -18.84 6.61
C GLU A 132 -9.85 -20.34 6.32
N ARG A 133 -10.28 -20.79 5.14
CA ARG A 133 -10.15 -22.19 4.73
C ARG A 133 -8.70 -22.66 4.69
N LEU A 134 -7.79 -21.84 4.17
CA LEU A 134 -6.36 -22.16 4.14
C LEU A 134 -5.80 -22.27 5.56
N ARG A 135 -6.14 -21.31 6.45
CA ARG A 135 -5.77 -21.36 7.87
C ARG A 135 -6.22 -22.66 8.53
N ASP A 136 -7.48 -23.02 8.33
CA ASP A 136 -8.06 -24.22 8.98
C ASP A 136 -7.43 -25.51 8.43
N ALA A 137 -7.11 -25.55 7.15
CA ALA A 137 -6.45 -26.69 6.52
C ALA A 137 -4.97 -26.83 6.89
N ALA A 138 -4.24 -25.70 7.03
CA ALA A 138 -2.81 -25.69 7.29
C ALA A 138 -2.46 -25.54 8.79
N GLY A 139 -3.40 -25.10 9.64
CA GLY A 139 -3.14 -24.76 11.04
C GLY A 139 -2.26 -23.50 11.23
N LEU A 140 -2.04 -22.73 10.18
CA LEU A 140 -1.11 -21.59 10.13
C LEU A 140 -1.85 -20.27 9.91
N SER A 141 -1.25 -19.16 10.36
CA SER A 141 -1.76 -17.84 10.02
C SER A 141 -1.57 -17.54 8.53
N THR A 142 -2.62 -17.02 7.90
CA THR A 142 -2.63 -16.72 6.47
C THR A 142 -2.95 -15.26 6.22
N HIS A 143 -2.43 -14.72 5.13
CA HIS A 143 -2.55 -13.31 4.83
C HIS A 143 -2.77 -13.08 3.35
N LEU A 144 -3.48 -12.00 3.03
CA LEU A 144 -3.62 -11.44 1.70
C LEU A 144 -2.79 -10.17 1.62
N LEU A 145 -2.01 -10.05 0.55
CA LEU A 145 -1.05 -8.97 0.37
C LEU A 145 -1.23 -8.35 -1.01
N ILE A 146 -1.02 -7.04 -1.07
CA ILE A 146 -0.94 -6.29 -2.33
C ILE A 146 0.40 -5.56 -2.41
N ARG A 147 0.77 -5.12 -3.61
CA ARG A 147 1.92 -4.23 -3.79
C ARG A 147 1.45 -2.78 -3.92
N ASP A 148 2.04 -1.92 -3.10
CA ASP A 148 1.91 -0.48 -3.22
C ASP A 148 3.30 0.11 -3.45
N GLN A 149 3.57 0.47 -4.70
CA GLN A 149 4.87 0.95 -5.14
C GLN A 149 6.00 -0.04 -4.78
N ARG A 150 6.85 0.33 -3.82
CA ARG A 150 8.03 -0.43 -3.35
C ARG A 150 7.75 -1.26 -2.09
N ASP A 151 6.51 -1.25 -1.63
CA ASP A 151 6.09 -1.96 -0.43
C ASP A 151 5.09 -3.07 -0.73
N VAL A 152 5.13 -4.08 0.11
CA VAL A 152 4.06 -5.07 0.29
C VAL A 152 3.17 -4.61 1.44
N VAL A 153 1.87 -4.59 1.23
CA VAL A 153 0.88 -4.21 2.24
C VAL A 153 -0.01 -5.40 2.56
N PHE A 154 -0.17 -5.68 3.84
CA PHE A 154 -1.09 -6.72 4.33
C PHE A 154 -2.50 -6.15 4.39
N VAL A 155 -3.43 -6.67 3.58
CA VAL A 155 -4.80 -6.12 3.46
C VAL A 155 -5.86 -6.99 4.14
N ALA A 156 -5.60 -8.30 4.31
CA ALA A 156 -6.45 -9.19 5.11
C ALA A 156 -5.61 -10.27 5.80
N LYS A 157 -6.14 -10.85 6.88
CA LYS A 157 -5.52 -11.97 7.60
C LYS A 157 -6.55 -12.91 8.19
N ALA A 158 -6.20 -14.19 8.26
CA ALA A 158 -6.86 -15.19 9.09
C ALA A 158 -5.83 -15.75 10.08
N GLN A 159 -5.99 -15.45 11.36
CA GLN A 159 -5.03 -15.81 12.39
C GLN A 159 -5.28 -17.21 12.89
N SER A 160 -4.21 -18.03 13.01
CA SER A 160 -4.28 -19.34 13.66
C SER A 160 -4.26 -19.18 15.18
N ASN A 161 -5.12 -19.91 15.87
CA ASN A 161 -5.18 -19.96 17.33
C ASN A 161 -4.11 -20.88 17.93
N THR A 162 -3.44 -21.69 17.11
CA THR A 162 -2.47 -22.72 17.56
C THR A 162 -1.08 -22.14 17.83
N SER A 163 -0.79 -20.93 17.34
CA SER A 163 0.53 -20.32 17.53
C SER A 163 0.62 -19.54 18.84
N MET A 164 0.84 -20.26 19.96
CA MET A 164 1.02 -19.64 21.28
C MET A 164 2.40 -18.99 21.49
N PHE A 165 3.37 -19.21 20.60
CA PHE A 165 4.72 -18.66 20.73
C PHE A 165 5.20 -18.02 19.42
N GLY A 166 5.54 -16.72 19.46
CA GLY A 166 6.36 -16.09 18.45
C GLY A 166 5.66 -15.69 17.15
N SER A 167 4.35 -15.46 17.14
CA SER A 167 3.72 -14.91 15.95
C SER A 167 4.25 -13.50 15.68
N VAL A 168 4.89 -13.31 14.54
CA VAL A 168 5.04 -11.96 13.96
C VAL A 168 3.68 -11.30 14.04
N LYS A 169 3.60 -10.22 14.81
CA LYS A 169 2.36 -9.44 14.92
C LYS A 169 2.16 -8.63 13.64
N VAL A 170 1.88 -9.34 12.54
CA VAL A 170 1.46 -8.68 11.30
C VAL A 170 0.01 -8.25 11.48
N HIS A 171 -0.22 -6.98 11.26
CA HIS A 171 -1.54 -6.37 11.26
C HIS A 171 -1.93 -5.97 9.84
N VAL A 172 -3.22 -5.88 9.58
CA VAL A 172 -3.71 -5.21 8.36
C VAL A 172 -3.14 -3.79 8.33
N GLY A 173 -2.59 -3.38 7.20
CA GLY A 173 -1.84 -2.14 7.04
C GLY A 173 -0.33 -2.25 7.30
N THR A 174 0.19 -3.39 7.79
CA THR A 174 1.65 -3.59 7.89
C THR A 174 2.29 -3.49 6.50
N ARG A 175 3.41 -2.79 6.42
CA ARG A 175 4.19 -2.58 5.19
C ARG A 175 5.56 -3.21 5.34
N LEU A 176 6.01 -3.91 4.31
CA LEU A 176 7.34 -4.50 4.22
C LEU A 176 7.98 -4.14 2.88
N PRO A 177 9.31 -3.97 2.80
CA PRO A 177 9.99 -3.65 1.55
C PRO A 177 9.85 -4.79 0.54
N ALA A 178 9.28 -4.50 -0.64
CA ALA A 178 8.99 -5.52 -1.64
C ALA A 178 10.24 -6.19 -2.21
N HIS A 179 11.34 -5.45 -2.36
CA HIS A 179 12.60 -6.01 -2.87
C HIS A 179 13.27 -7.00 -1.92
N ALA A 180 12.97 -6.91 -0.61
CA ALA A 180 13.63 -7.73 0.42
C ALA A 180 12.83 -8.97 0.81
N THR A 181 11.55 -9.06 0.45
CA THR A 181 10.65 -10.13 0.87
C THR A 181 10.21 -11.02 -0.29
N VAL A 182 9.99 -12.31 -0.03
CA VAL A 182 9.41 -13.23 -1.03
C VAL A 182 8.03 -12.81 -1.49
N HIS A 183 7.27 -12.16 -0.61
CA HIS A 183 5.97 -11.61 -0.93
C HIS A 183 6.06 -10.58 -2.06
N GLY A 184 7.01 -9.65 -1.93
CA GLY A 184 7.26 -8.65 -2.96
C GLY A 184 7.80 -9.25 -4.24
N HIS A 185 8.67 -10.26 -4.16
CA HIS A 185 9.18 -10.96 -5.36
C HIS A 185 8.03 -11.62 -6.14
N VAL A 186 7.06 -12.24 -5.46
CA VAL A 186 5.86 -12.80 -6.09
C VAL A 186 4.99 -11.70 -6.72
N LEU A 187 4.73 -10.63 -5.97
CA LEU A 187 3.90 -9.51 -6.42
C LEU A 187 4.51 -8.71 -7.59
N MET A 188 5.82 -8.79 -7.78
CA MET A 188 6.54 -8.18 -8.90
C MET A 188 6.73 -9.15 -10.08
N GLY A 189 6.14 -10.36 -10.05
CA GLY A 189 6.35 -11.42 -11.04
C GLY A 189 6.07 -11.04 -12.48
N ASP A 190 5.17 -10.09 -12.72
CA ASP A 190 4.81 -9.60 -14.05
C ASP A 190 5.65 -8.39 -14.50
N LEU A 191 6.50 -7.83 -13.63
CA LEU A 191 7.31 -6.66 -13.98
C LEU A 191 8.47 -7.06 -14.89
N THR A 192 8.67 -6.25 -15.92
CA THR A 192 9.86 -6.34 -16.78
C THR A 192 11.10 -5.82 -16.05
N ARG A 193 12.30 -6.14 -16.57
CA ARG A 193 13.55 -5.60 -16.03
C ARG A 193 13.57 -4.06 -16.02
N ASP A 194 13.06 -3.44 -17.08
CA ASP A 194 13.01 -1.97 -17.18
C ASP A 194 12.00 -1.36 -16.21
N ALA A 195 10.84 -1.99 -16.01
CA ALA A 195 9.89 -1.57 -14.99
C ALA A 195 10.48 -1.66 -13.57
N LEU A 196 11.26 -2.70 -13.27
CA LEU A 196 11.97 -2.80 -11.99
C LEU A 196 13.06 -1.72 -11.85
N ARG A 197 13.80 -1.39 -12.92
CA ARG A 197 14.78 -0.29 -12.90
C ARG A 197 14.14 1.08 -12.71
N GLN A 198 12.95 1.30 -13.26
CA GLN A 198 12.18 2.53 -13.00
C GLN A 198 11.68 2.59 -11.55
N LEU A 199 11.23 1.46 -11.01
CA LEU A 199 10.78 1.35 -9.63
C LEU A 199 11.93 1.52 -8.63
N TYR A 200 13.14 1.03 -8.98
CA TYR A 200 14.36 1.06 -8.15
C TYR A 200 15.51 1.68 -8.97
N PRO A 201 15.56 3.02 -9.10
CA PRO A 201 16.59 3.70 -9.90
C PRO A 201 17.97 3.72 -9.25
N GLU A 202 18.08 3.30 -8.00
CA GLU A 202 19.34 3.26 -7.25
C GLU A 202 20.27 2.15 -7.77
N LYS A 203 21.57 2.40 -7.76
CA LYS A 203 22.57 1.38 -8.13
C LYS A 203 22.64 0.22 -7.13
N ARG A 204 22.29 0.47 -5.87
CA ARG A 204 22.27 -0.53 -4.81
C ARG A 204 20.95 -0.46 -4.05
N LEU A 205 20.40 -1.63 -3.75
CA LEU A 205 19.23 -1.80 -2.91
C LEU A 205 19.67 -1.94 -1.44
N GLU A 206 18.83 -1.49 -0.53
CA GLU A 206 19.05 -1.68 0.91
C GLU A 206 19.00 -3.17 1.26
N GLN A 207 20.03 -3.66 1.93
CA GLN A 207 20.11 -5.06 2.34
C GLN A 207 19.73 -5.20 3.82
N PHE A 208 18.66 -5.94 4.08
CA PHE A 208 18.18 -6.27 5.43
C PHE A 208 18.83 -7.52 5.99
N THR A 209 19.25 -8.43 5.12
CA THR A 209 19.98 -9.65 5.42
C THR A 209 20.96 -9.95 4.29
N GLU A 210 21.88 -10.86 4.49
CA GLU A 210 22.78 -11.35 3.43
C GLU A 210 22.04 -11.97 2.23
N ARG A 211 20.80 -12.40 2.43
CA ARG A 211 19.94 -12.97 1.40
C ARG A 211 19.13 -11.93 0.63
N THR A 212 19.12 -10.67 1.07
CA THR A 212 18.42 -9.58 0.36
C THR A 212 19.17 -9.24 -0.93
N PRO A 213 18.50 -9.14 -2.10
CA PRO A 213 19.13 -8.67 -3.33
C PRO A 213 19.79 -7.30 -3.14
N GLY A 214 21.05 -7.18 -3.52
CA GLY A 214 21.82 -5.93 -3.42
C GLY A 214 21.70 -5.04 -4.66
N THR A 215 21.17 -5.59 -5.77
CA THR A 215 21.02 -4.90 -7.05
C THR A 215 19.67 -5.22 -7.71
N VAL A 216 19.22 -4.34 -8.62
CA VAL A 216 17.99 -4.58 -9.39
C VAL A 216 18.11 -5.80 -10.30
N ASP A 217 19.29 -6.11 -10.81
CA ASP A 217 19.48 -7.28 -11.64
C ASP A 217 19.37 -8.58 -10.82
N GLU A 218 19.94 -8.64 -9.62
CA GLU A 218 19.74 -9.76 -8.69
C GLU A 218 18.25 -9.91 -8.30
N LEU A 219 17.58 -8.77 -8.03
CA LEU A 219 16.14 -8.75 -7.75
C LEU A 219 15.34 -9.33 -8.94
N TYR A 220 15.64 -8.88 -10.16
CA TYR A 220 14.98 -9.38 -11.38
C TYR A 220 15.14 -10.90 -11.55
N GLU A 221 16.35 -11.42 -11.40
CA GLU A 221 16.58 -12.86 -11.52
C GLU A 221 15.79 -13.66 -10.46
N ARG A 222 15.69 -13.15 -9.25
CA ARG A 222 14.90 -13.75 -8.17
C ARG A 222 13.40 -13.70 -8.45
N VAL A 223 12.89 -12.58 -8.91
CA VAL A 223 11.50 -12.40 -9.33
C VAL A 223 11.17 -13.38 -10.47
N ARG A 224 12.03 -13.49 -11.48
CA ARG A 224 11.86 -14.43 -12.60
C ARG A 224 11.92 -15.89 -12.17
N HIS A 225 12.77 -16.21 -11.20
CA HIS A 225 12.82 -17.56 -10.63
C HIS A 225 11.48 -17.96 -10.02
N TYR A 226 10.91 -17.13 -9.14
CA TYR A 226 9.63 -17.42 -8.51
C TYR A 226 8.44 -17.35 -9.47
N ALA A 227 8.48 -16.46 -10.46
CA ALA A 227 7.46 -16.41 -11.51
C ALA A 227 7.40 -17.72 -12.33
N ARG A 228 8.56 -18.35 -12.60
CA ARG A 228 8.60 -19.67 -13.26
C ARG A 228 8.13 -20.82 -12.38
N LEU A 229 8.36 -20.73 -11.07
CA LEU A 229 7.88 -21.73 -10.11
C LEU A 229 6.38 -21.58 -9.83
N GLY A 230 5.80 -20.37 -9.98
CA GLY A 230 4.42 -20.07 -9.63
C GLY A 230 4.17 -19.88 -8.13
N TYR A 231 5.21 -19.94 -7.31
CA TYR A 231 5.19 -19.68 -5.87
C TYR A 231 6.60 -19.31 -5.38
N ALA A 232 6.67 -18.84 -4.14
CA ALA A 232 7.95 -18.60 -3.46
C ALA A 232 7.93 -19.19 -2.05
N VAL A 233 9.07 -19.72 -1.63
CA VAL A 233 9.34 -20.19 -0.26
C VAL A 233 10.44 -19.34 0.35
N SER A 234 10.21 -18.87 1.57
CA SER A 234 11.22 -18.21 2.40
C SER A 234 11.42 -18.99 3.68
N GLU A 235 12.66 -19.35 3.99
CA GLU A 235 13.05 -19.97 5.24
C GLU A 235 14.05 -19.04 5.93
N ALA A 236 13.57 -18.29 6.93
CA ALA A 236 14.31 -17.28 7.71
C ALA A 236 15.11 -16.28 6.83
N ALA A 237 14.63 -15.95 5.62
CA ALA A 237 15.39 -15.13 4.70
C ALA A 237 15.30 -13.62 4.99
N PHE A 238 14.19 -13.15 5.56
CA PHE A 238 13.98 -11.75 5.91
C PHE A 238 13.98 -11.56 7.44
N GLU A 239 13.31 -12.44 8.18
CA GLU A 239 13.23 -12.41 9.63
C GLU A 239 13.56 -13.81 10.19
N SER A 240 14.48 -13.87 11.17
CA SER A 240 14.87 -15.13 11.79
C SER A 240 13.69 -15.73 12.55
N GLY A 241 13.52 -17.05 12.47
CA GLY A 241 12.41 -17.75 13.14
C GLY A 241 11.09 -17.72 12.38
N ILE A 242 11.07 -17.16 11.15
CA ILE A 242 9.87 -17.08 10.32
C ILE A 242 10.15 -17.61 8.94
N SER A 243 9.30 -18.54 8.52
CA SER A 243 9.24 -19.01 7.15
C SER A 243 7.88 -18.71 6.53
N ALA A 244 7.79 -18.66 5.22
CA ALA A 244 6.57 -18.40 4.51
C ALA A 244 6.52 -19.11 3.17
N VAL A 245 5.31 -19.49 2.76
CA VAL A 245 4.99 -19.87 1.38
C VAL A 245 4.03 -18.85 0.82
N THR A 246 4.31 -18.34 -0.37
CA THR A 246 3.54 -17.26 -1.01
C THR A 246 3.25 -17.62 -2.47
N ALA A 247 2.01 -17.42 -2.91
CA ALA A 247 1.59 -17.63 -4.30
C ALA A 247 0.83 -16.40 -4.85
N PRO A 248 0.96 -16.10 -6.15
CA PRO A 248 0.32 -14.96 -6.78
C PRO A 248 -1.18 -15.19 -6.98
N VAL A 249 -1.95 -14.11 -6.83
CA VAL A 249 -3.37 -14.03 -7.20
C VAL A 249 -3.50 -13.14 -8.41
N ARG A 250 -4.19 -13.64 -9.44
CA ARG A 250 -4.39 -12.94 -10.72
C ARG A 250 -5.84 -12.54 -10.92
N ASP A 251 -6.06 -11.45 -11.60
CA ASP A 251 -7.38 -11.01 -12.04
C ASP A 251 -7.72 -11.49 -13.46
N HIS A 252 -8.89 -11.07 -13.95
CA HIS A 252 -9.40 -11.41 -15.29
C HIS A 252 -8.45 -11.03 -16.45
N SER A 253 -7.57 -10.07 -16.25
CA SER A 253 -6.55 -9.66 -17.24
C SER A 253 -5.32 -10.56 -17.24
N GLY A 254 -5.19 -11.42 -16.23
CA GLY A 254 -4.00 -12.23 -15.97
C GLY A 254 -2.91 -11.51 -15.18
N ALA A 255 -3.13 -10.24 -14.78
CA ALA A 255 -2.17 -9.50 -13.98
C ALA A 255 -2.15 -10.00 -12.53
N ILE A 256 -0.98 -9.97 -11.89
CA ILE A 256 -0.84 -10.22 -10.46
C ILE A 256 -1.36 -9.00 -9.70
N VAL A 257 -2.50 -9.14 -9.03
CA VAL A 257 -3.14 -8.08 -8.22
C VAL A 257 -2.93 -8.25 -6.72
N ALA A 258 -2.64 -9.48 -6.29
CA ALA A 258 -2.40 -9.81 -4.89
C ALA A 258 -1.49 -11.04 -4.75
N ALA A 259 -1.18 -11.40 -3.51
CA ALA A 259 -0.57 -12.67 -3.16
C ALA A 259 -1.21 -13.24 -1.89
N ILE A 260 -1.34 -14.56 -1.81
CA ILE A 260 -1.70 -15.27 -0.59
C ILE A 260 -0.43 -15.86 0.03
N THR A 261 -0.29 -15.74 1.35
CA THR A 261 0.82 -16.35 2.09
C THR A 261 0.33 -17.12 3.32
N ALA A 262 0.99 -18.23 3.60
CA ALA A 262 0.93 -18.90 4.89
C ALA A 262 2.27 -18.69 5.62
N THR A 263 2.18 -18.29 6.89
CA THR A 263 3.34 -17.97 7.73
C THR A 263 3.60 -19.09 8.72
N VAL A 264 4.81 -19.62 8.71
CA VAL A 264 5.29 -20.68 9.60
C VAL A 264 6.18 -20.03 10.67
N PRO A 265 5.82 -20.10 11.97
CA PRO A 265 6.59 -19.48 13.06
C PRO A 265 7.82 -20.35 13.44
N ARG A 266 8.61 -20.72 12.46
CA ARG A 266 9.86 -21.51 12.55
C ARG A 266 10.82 -21.05 11.45
N SER A 267 12.12 -21.26 11.67
CA SER A 267 13.16 -20.94 10.68
C SER A 267 13.11 -21.80 9.42
N GLU A 268 12.49 -22.99 9.51
CA GLU A 268 12.34 -23.97 8.42
C GLU A 268 10.91 -24.53 8.40
N ILE A 269 10.45 -24.96 7.24
CA ILE A 269 9.09 -25.50 7.03
C ILE A 269 9.02 -27.02 7.34
N GLY A 270 9.93 -27.52 8.14
CA GLY A 270 9.92 -28.94 8.49
C GLY A 270 10.41 -29.86 7.37
N GLU A 271 9.94 -31.13 7.34
CA GLU A 271 10.35 -32.11 6.35
C GLU A 271 9.81 -31.79 4.95
N ALA A 272 10.45 -32.35 3.90
CA ALA A 272 10.10 -32.08 2.49
C ALA A 272 8.61 -32.29 2.19
N GLY A 273 8.00 -33.35 2.69
CA GLY A 273 6.57 -33.61 2.49
C GLY A 273 5.62 -32.61 3.19
N GLU A 274 6.02 -31.95 4.29
CA GLU A 274 5.26 -30.86 4.90
C GLU A 274 5.33 -29.59 4.02
N LYS A 275 6.52 -29.28 3.51
CA LYS A 275 6.73 -28.15 2.61
C LYS A 275 5.91 -28.29 1.34
N GLU A 276 5.93 -29.45 0.71
CA GLU A 276 5.16 -29.72 -0.52
C GLU A 276 3.65 -29.56 -0.28
N ARG A 277 3.12 -30.14 0.77
CA ARG A 277 1.69 -29.99 1.13
C ARG A 277 1.31 -28.52 1.39
N LEU A 278 2.20 -27.76 2.02
CA LEU A 278 1.94 -26.33 2.26
C LEU A 278 1.97 -25.53 0.96
N VAL A 279 2.91 -25.82 0.05
CA VAL A 279 2.96 -25.21 -1.30
C VAL A 279 1.66 -25.50 -2.06
N GLU A 280 1.22 -26.75 -2.10
CA GLU A 280 -0.03 -27.15 -2.75
C GLU A 280 -1.24 -26.41 -2.17
N ALA A 281 -1.33 -26.32 -0.83
CA ALA A 281 -2.44 -25.65 -0.17
C ALA A 281 -2.46 -24.14 -0.47
N VAL A 282 -1.31 -23.47 -0.45
CA VAL A 282 -1.19 -22.03 -0.75
C VAL A 282 -1.46 -21.75 -2.22
N CYS A 283 -0.91 -22.55 -3.14
CA CYS A 283 -1.21 -22.44 -4.57
C CYS A 283 -2.70 -22.68 -4.86
N GLY A 284 -3.31 -23.70 -4.22
CA GLY A 284 -4.74 -23.98 -4.33
C GLY A 284 -5.62 -22.81 -3.88
N ALA A 285 -5.27 -22.18 -2.76
CA ALA A 285 -5.96 -20.99 -2.27
C ALA A 285 -5.79 -19.78 -3.22
N ALA A 286 -4.59 -19.58 -3.76
CA ALA A 286 -4.33 -18.51 -4.71
C ALA A 286 -5.11 -18.70 -6.01
N VAL A 287 -5.22 -19.94 -6.51
CA VAL A 287 -6.01 -20.28 -7.69
C VAL A 287 -7.52 -20.09 -7.42
N ASP A 288 -8.04 -20.55 -6.26
CA ASP A 288 -9.45 -20.33 -5.90
C ASP A 288 -9.79 -18.82 -5.89
N LEU A 289 -8.97 -18.00 -5.26
CA LEU A 289 -9.20 -16.55 -5.26
C LEU A 289 -9.08 -15.94 -6.67
N SER A 290 -8.10 -16.35 -7.45
CA SER A 290 -7.94 -15.87 -8.84
C SER A 290 -9.16 -16.21 -9.69
N GLN A 291 -9.73 -17.42 -9.57
CA GLN A 291 -10.94 -17.82 -10.27
C GLN A 291 -12.17 -16.98 -9.86
N ARG A 292 -12.26 -16.60 -8.57
CA ARG A 292 -13.30 -15.67 -8.06
C ARG A 292 -13.15 -14.26 -8.64
N LEU A 293 -11.91 -13.88 -8.99
CA LEU A 293 -11.59 -12.64 -9.71
C LEU A 293 -11.68 -12.82 -11.25
N ASN A 294 -12.39 -13.85 -11.71
CA ASN A 294 -12.61 -14.19 -13.11
C ASN A 294 -11.34 -14.51 -13.91
N TYR A 295 -10.25 -14.88 -13.24
CA TYR A 295 -9.06 -15.42 -13.92
C TYR A 295 -9.34 -16.84 -14.42
N ARG A 296 -8.95 -17.11 -15.66
CA ARG A 296 -9.00 -18.44 -16.25
C ARG A 296 -7.57 -18.95 -16.43
N PRO A 297 -7.06 -19.78 -15.50
CA PRO A 297 -5.68 -20.24 -15.60
C PRO A 297 -5.49 -21.10 -16.86
N LEU A 298 -4.40 -20.85 -17.55
CA LEU A 298 -3.92 -21.73 -18.63
C LEU A 298 -3.31 -22.98 -18.03
N GLU A 299 -3.30 -24.08 -18.79
CA GLU A 299 -2.61 -25.33 -18.35
C GLU A 299 -1.13 -25.13 -18.07
N SER A 300 -0.51 -24.15 -18.73
CA SER A 300 0.88 -23.75 -18.54
C SER A 300 1.12 -22.81 -17.36
N ASP A 301 0.06 -22.40 -16.63
CA ASP A 301 0.22 -21.55 -15.44
C ASP A 301 0.93 -22.36 -14.34
N PRO A 302 2.13 -21.94 -13.90
CA PRO A 302 2.92 -22.71 -12.94
C PRO A 302 2.24 -22.78 -11.57
N THR A 303 1.50 -21.77 -11.13
CA THR A 303 0.74 -21.80 -9.87
C THR A 303 -0.37 -22.85 -9.93
N PHE A 304 -1.06 -22.92 -11.07
CA PHE A 304 -2.13 -23.89 -11.31
C PHE A 304 -1.61 -25.34 -11.37
N ALA A 305 -0.42 -25.55 -11.91
CA ALA A 305 0.20 -26.88 -11.94
C ALA A 305 0.39 -27.47 -10.53
N HIS A 306 0.77 -26.65 -9.55
CA HIS A 306 0.91 -27.07 -8.14
C HIS A 306 -0.41 -27.23 -7.43
N ALA A 307 -1.49 -26.54 -7.86
CA ALA A 307 -2.82 -26.67 -7.27
C ALA A 307 -3.56 -27.96 -7.67
N ARG A 308 -3.24 -28.57 -8.82
CA ARG A 308 -3.96 -29.71 -9.41
C ARG A 308 -3.92 -31.01 -8.60
N HIS A 309 -2.90 -31.24 -7.76
CA HIS A 309 -2.79 -32.50 -7.01
C HIS A 309 -3.92 -32.73 -5.99
N ARG A 310 -4.67 -31.67 -5.60
CA ARG A 310 -5.81 -31.78 -4.66
C ARG A 310 -7.18 -31.93 -5.31
N VAL A 311 -7.36 -31.53 -6.57
CA VAL A 311 -8.68 -31.57 -7.25
C VAL A 311 -9.05 -32.99 -7.68
N ALA A 312 -8.11 -33.91 -7.73
CA ALA A 312 -8.33 -35.31 -8.10
C ALA A 312 -8.74 -36.23 -6.95
N MET A 313 -8.93 -35.70 -5.72
CA MET A 313 -9.28 -36.49 -4.53
C MET A 313 -10.66 -36.15 -3.92
N PHE A 314 -11.55 -35.47 -4.67
CA PHE A 314 -12.95 -35.26 -4.25
C PHE A 314 -13.91 -35.66 -5.36
#